data_7c4106c49548e56cb07749ade3029d52
#
_entry.id   7c4106c49548e56cb07749ade3029d52
#
_cell.length_a   1.000
_cell.length_b   1.000
_cell.length_c   1.000
_cell.angle_alpha   90.00
_cell.angle_beta   90.00
_cell.angle_gamma   90.00
#
_symmetry.space_group_name_H-M   'P 1'
#
loop_
_entity.id
_entity.type
_entity.pdbx_description
1 polymer ?
#
loop_
_entity_poly.entity_id
_entity_poly.type
_entity_poly.pdbx_seq_one_letter_code
_entity_poly.pdbx_strand_id
1 'polypeptide(L)'
;MAQKNILIFAPTYNEQGTIRTLIDALLALPVRSDLLFVDDSSTDGTTEYLRSVAATEPRIHVIVRPGKLGIGSAHRLGWLYARVHGHSRIVTLDADLSHDPQDVPRLLAALDAGADVAVGSRFCPGGRTDYRGWRRFLSHTANLIARLVLRLPVTEHTTSLRAVRLDRVPPGLVESVNANGYSFFMICITRLAREGPIIKELPIHFHDRQRGSSKMPRTAVAQAILSLARLALERRPAEPLGIPQGSERQCPACGAPYRTFVAPGQLLCLQCMGTGNSGFKDQNE
;
A
#
# COMPACT_ATOMS: atom_id res chain seq x y z
N MET A 1 5.08 -22.96 -16.54
CA MET A 1 4.22 -22.08 -15.72
C MET A 1 4.84 -20.71 -15.75
N ALA A 2 4.10 -19.67 -16.18
CA ALA A 2 4.61 -18.30 -16.18
C ALA A 2 5.03 -17.94 -14.75
N GLN A 3 6.25 -17.43 -14.58
CA GLN A 3 6.79 -17.02 -13.30
C GLN A 3 5.88 -15.91 -12.76
N LYS A 4 5.23 -16.15 -11.61
CA LYS A 4 4.31 -15.18 -11.00
C LYS A 4 5.12 -13.96 -10.61
N ASN A 5 4.91 -12.85 -11.34
CA ASN A 5 5.62 -11.60 -11.09
C ASN A 5 5.03 -10.92 -9.85
N ILE A 6 5.78 -10.84 -8.77
CA ILE A 6 5.37 -10.35 -7.45
C ILE A 6 6.02 -9.00 -7.21
N LEU A 7 5.22 -8.00 -6.83
CA LEU A 7 5.70 -6.74 -6.30
C LEU A 7 5.51 -6.70 -4.80
N ILE A 8 6.56 -6.41 -4.05
CA ILE A 8 6.47 -6.03 -2.63
C ILE A 8 6.63 -4.51 -2.57
N PHE A 9 5.64 -3.84 -1.99
CA PHE A 9 5.55 -2.39 -1.95
C PHE A 9 5.58 -1.87 -0.51
N ALA A 10 6.42 -0.88 -0.25
CA ALA A 10 6.48 -0.17 1.02
C ALA A 10 6.56 1.36 0.80
N PRO A 11 5.63 2.15 1.37
CA PRO A 11 5.76 3.60 1.43
C PRO A 11 6.79 3.99 2.49
N THR A 12 7.60 5.02 2.22
CA THR A 12 8.64 5.49 3.13
C THR A 12 8.54 7.00 3.40
N TYR A 13 8.81 7.39 4.64
CA TYR A 13 9.01 8.77 5.03
C TYR A 13 9.81 8.87 6.33
N ASN A 14 11.11 9.20 6.24
CA ASN A 14 12.06 9.29 7.36
C ASN A 14 12.17 7.95 8.12
N GLU A 15 12.61 6.90 7.40
CA GLU A 15 12.76 5.54 7.90
C GLU A 15 14.24 5.05 7.88
N GLN A 16 15.21 5.98 7.97
CA GLN A 16 16.65 5.65 7.93
C GLN A 16 17.05 4.59 8.97
N GLY A 17 16.37 4.59 10.12
CA GLY A 17 16.65 3.64 11.20
C GLY A 17 16.23 2.20 10.93
N THR A 18 15.36 1.95 9.95
CA THR A 18 14.71 0.65 9.69
C THR A 18 14.88 0.18 8.26
N ILE A 19 15.02 1.11 7.31
CA ILE A 19 14.97 0.81 5.88
C ILE A 19 16.03 -0.20 5.42
N ARG A 20 17.26 -0.13 5.96
CA ARG A 20 18.32 -1.10 5.65
C ARG A 20 17.92 -2.51 6.06
N THR A 21 17.51 -2.67 7.32
CA THR A 21 17.09 -3.97 7.88
C THR A 21 15.90 -4.54 7.10
N LEU A 22 14.94 -3.68 6.72
CA LEU A 22 13.79 -4.10 5.93
C LEU A 22 14.22 -4.62 4.56
N ILE A 23 15.08 -3.90 3.83
CA ILE A 23 15.56 -4.30 2.50
C ILE A 23 16.30 -5.62 2.58
N ASP A 24 17.24 -5.74 3.52
CA ASP A 24 18.03 -6.97 3.70
C ASP A 24 17.12 -8.17 4.00
N ALA A 25 16.12 -7.99 4.86
CA ALA A 25 15.14 -9.02 5.19
C ALA A 25 14.26 -9.41 3.99
N LEU A 26 13.79 -8.44 3.20
CA LEU A 26 12.97 -8.70 2.01
C LEU A 26 13.76 -9.40 0.89
N LEU A 27 15.02 -9.03 0.68
CA LEU A 27 15.90 -9.66 -0.31
C LEU A 27 16.28 -11.09 0.07
N ALA A 28 16.34 -11.40 1.37
CA ALA A 28 16.62 -12.73 1.90
C ALA A 28 15.42 -13.69 1.87
N LEU A 29 14.22 -13.21 1.54
CA LEU A 29 13.04 -14.07 1.48
C LEU A 29 13.18 -15.16 0.40
N PRO A 30 12.65 -16.38 0.63
CA PRO A 30 12.64 -17.46 -0.36
C PRO A 30 11.63 -17.21 -1.48
N VAL A 31 11.42 -15.96 -1.84
CA VAL A 31 10.46 -15.50 -2.85
C VAL A 31 11.15 -14.49 -3.77
N ARG A 32 11.18 -14.81 -5.07
CA ARG A 32 11.68 -13.83 -6.05
C ARG A 32 10.60 -12.77 -6.30
N SER A 33 10.90 -11.54 -5.94
CA SER A 33 10.01 -10.39 -6.08
C SER A 33 10.77 -9.13 -6.47
N ASP A 34 10.08 -8.21 -7.11
CA ASP A 34 10.52 -6.83 -7.21
C ASP A 34 10.09 -6.06 -5.95
N LEU A 35 10.90 -5.11 -5.52
CA LEU A 35 10.63 -4.26 -4.37
C LEU A 35 10.39 -2.83 -4.86
N LEU A 36 9.28 -2.23 -4.48
CA LEU A 36 9.00 -0.82 -4.77
C LEU A 36 8.93 -0.01 -3.48
N PHE A 37 9.77 1.01 -3.39
CA PHE A 37 9.71 2.02 -2.33
C PHE A 37 9.19 3.33 -2.91
N VAL A 38 8.12 3.87 -2.30
CA VAL A 38 7.60 5.20 -2.65
C VAL A 38 7.92 6.14 -1.50
N ASP A 39 8.91 7.00 -1.72
CA ASP A 39 9.45 7.89 -0.71
C ASP A 39 8.86 9.30 -0.80
N ASP A 40 8.40 9.82 0.33
CA ASP A 40 7.76 11.14 0.45
C ASP A 40 8.77 12.27 0.72
N SER A 41 9.88 12.31 -0.03
CA SER A 41 10.99 13.24 0.15
C SER A 41 11.53 13.21 1.58
N SER A 42 12.00 12.06 1.99
CA SER A 42 12.67 11.91 3.29
C SER A 42 13.88 12.82 3.41
N THR A 43 14.09 13.37 4.61
CA THR A 43 15.16 14.32 4.92
C THR A 43 16.22 13.75 5.87
N ASP A 44 16.09 12.47 6.24
CA ASP A 44 16.94 11.80 7.22
C ASP A 44 18.01 10.90 6.59
N GLY A 45 18.14 10.91 5.24
CA GLY A 45 19.03 10.02 4.51
C GLY A 45 18.38 8.76 3.93
N THR A 46 17.08 8.54 4.17
CA THR A 46 16.32 7.41 3.60
C THR A 46 16.34 7.42 2.08
N THR A 47 16.06 8.56 1.46
CA THR A 47 16.02 8.72 0.00
C THR A 47 17.36 8.39 -0.65
N GLU A 48 18.46 8.92 -0.10
CA GLU A 48 19.82 8.71 -0.58
C GLU A 48 20.20 7.24 -0.50
N TYR A 49 19.88 6.60 0.62
CA TYR A 49 20.12 5.16 0.81
C TYR A 49 19.32 4.33 -0.20
N LEU A 50 18.02 4.58 -0.36
CA LEU A 50 17.19 3.87 -1.34
C LEU A 50 17.75 3.99 -2.76
N ARG A 51 18.16 5.19 -3.19
CA ARG A 51 18.78 5.41 -4.50
C ARG A 51 20.10 4.64 -4.66
N SER A 52 20.92 4.62 -3.62
CA SER A 52 22.20 3.91 -3.66
C SER A 52 22.02 2.40 -3.83
N VAL A 53 21.04 1.81 -3.15
CA VAL A 53 20.75 0.36 -3.26
C VAL A 53 20.10 0.03 -4.60
N ALA A 54 19.17 0.87 -5.09
CA ALA A 54 18.53 0.69 -6.40
C ALA A 54 19.53 0.75 -7.57
N ALA A 55 20.65 1.46 -7.41
CA ALA A 55 21.71 1.51 -8.43
C ALA A 55 22.49 0.17 -8.56
N THR A 56 22.44 -0.70 -7.55
CA THR A 56 23.18 -1.96 -7.50
C THR A 56 22.32 -3.21 -7.51
N GLU A 57 21.05 -3.10 -7.06
CA GLU A 57 20.10 -4.22 -7.04
C GLU A 57 18.93 -3.93 -8.02
N PRO A 58 18.89 -4.60 -9.17
CA PRO A 58 17.91 -4.32 -10.23
C PRO A 58 16.46 -4.63 -9.85
N ARG A 59 16.25 -5.40 -8.78
CA ARG A 59 14.90 -5.69 -8.27
C ARG A 59 14.33 -4.57 -7.40
N ILE A 60 15.14 -3.55 -7.05
CA ILE A 60 14.71 -2.44 -6.21
C ILE A 60 14.36 -1.23 -7.09
N HIS A 61 13.13 -0.79 -6.97
CA HIS A 61 12.59 0.38 -7.65
C HIS A 61 12.25 1.46 -6.62
N VAL A 62 12.60 2.70 -6.94
CA VAL A 62 12.38 3.83 -6.03
C VAL A 62 11.66 4.95 -6.77
N ILE A 63 10.57 5.42 -6.19
CA ILE A 63 9.86 6.61 -6.63
C ILE A 63 9.94 7.65 -5.53
N VAL A 64 10.61 8.76 -5.78
CA VAL A 64 10.67 9.89 -4.85
C VAL A 64 9.60 10.91 -5.24
N ARG A 65 8.69 11.19 -4.32
CA ARG A 65 7.62 12.18 -4.55
C ARG A 65 8.08 13.57 -4.11
N PRO A 66 7.47 14.66 -4.61
CA PRO A 66 7.95 16.04 -4.35
C PRO A 66 7.76 16.50 -2.91
N GLY A 67 7.12 15.68 -2.06
CA GLY A 67 6.88 15.99 -0.66
C GLY A 67 6.00 14.96 0.01
N LYS A 68 5.60 15.22 1.26
CA LYS A 68 4.74 14.34 2.05
C LYS A 68 3.29 14.38 1.56
N LEU A 69 2.94 13.53 0.62
CA LEU A 69 1.62 13.45 -0.01
C LEU A 69 0.65 12.46 0.70
N GLY A 70 1.14 11.75 1.71
CA GLY A 70 0.35 10.85 2.54
C GLY A 70 0.31 9.40 2.06
N ILE A 71 0.10 8.49 3.02
CA ILE A 71 0.21 7.05 2.83
C ILE A 71 -0.81 6.49 1.81
N GLY A 72 -2.05 7.01 1.79
CA GLY A 72 -3.08 6.55 0.86
C GLY A 72 -2.71 6.80 -0.60
N SER A 73 -2.15 7.98 -0.90
CA SER A 73 -1.67 8.32 -2.24
C SER A 73 -0.44 7.51 -2.64
N ALA A 74 0.44 7.15 -1.69
CA ALA A 74 1.57 6.27 -1.94
C ALA A 74 1.09 4.86 -2.30
N HIS A 75 0.12 4.32 -1.58
CA HIS A 75 -0.48 3.03 -1.90
C HIS A 75 -1.14 3.02 -3.28
N ARG A 76 -1.93 4.05 -3.62
CA ARG A 76 -2.51 4.16 -4.97
C ARG A 76 -1.45 4.09 -6.07
N LEU A 77 -0.33 4.79 -5.87
CA LEU A 77 0.79 4.78 -6.81
C LEU A 77 1.44 3.39 -6.89
N GLY A 78 1.65 2.71 -5.75
CA GLY A 78 2.18 1.35 -5.72
C GLY A 78 1.29 0.33 -6.44
N TRP A 79 -0.03 0.44 -6.28
CA TRP A 79 -1.00 -0.41 -6.99
C TRP A 79 -0.98 -0.13 -8.50
N LEU A 80 -0.96 1.14 -8.89
CA LEU A 80 -0.86 1.53 -10.30
C LEU A 80 0.44 1.01 -10.91
N TYR A 81 1.57 1.19 -10.22
CA TYR A 81 2.87 0.67 -10.64
C TYR A 81 2.81 -0.84 -10.90
N ALA A 82 2.26 -1.60 -9.94
CA ALA A 82 2.13 -3.05 -10.07
C ALA A 82 1.37 -3.46 -11.35
N ARG A 83 0.26 -2.78 -11.65
CA ARG A 83 -0.54 -3.07 -12.84
C ARG A 83 0.17 -2.70 -14.14
N VAL A 84 0.76 -1.51 -14.21
CA VAL A 84 1.44 -1.03 -15.42
C VAL A 84 2.65 -1.89 -15.76
N HIS A 85 3.37 -2.37 -14.75
CA HIS A 85 4.54 -3.25 -14.95
C HIS A 85 4.16 -4.74 -15.05
N GLY A 86 2.85 -5.08 -15.10
CA GLY A 86 2.39 -6.44 -15.37
C GLY A 86 2.60 -7.41 -14.21
N HIS A 87 2.73 -6.91 -12.97
CA HIS A 87 2.78 -7.79 -11.81
C HIS A 87 1.43 -8.49 -11.62
N SER A 88 1.46 -9.77 -11.33
CA SER A 88 0.25 -10.57 -11.07
C SER A 88 -0.20 -10.50 -9.61
N ARG A 89 0.73 -10.14 -8.71
CA ARG A 89 0.50 -10.04 -7.27
C ARG A 89 1.18 -8.81 -6.70
N ILE A 90 0.53 -8.20 -5.72
CA ILE A 90 1.13 -7.14 -4.90
C ILE A 90 1.07 -7.54 -3.43
N VAL A 91 2.18 -7.33 -2.72
CA VAL A 91 2.24 -7.38 -1.26
C VAL A 91 2.54 -5.97 -0.77
N THR A 92 1.77 -5.50 0.20
CA THR A 92 1.99 -4.19 0.81
C THR A 92 2.36 -4.35 2.27
N LEU A 93 3.31 -3.55 2.77
CA LEU A 93 3.70 -3.52 4.19
C LEU A 93 4.25 -2.14 4.56
N ASP A 94 4.37 -1.87 5.87
CA ASP A 94 4.99 -0.64 6.38
C ASP A 94 6.51 -0.77 6.43
N ALA A 95 7.24 0.34 6.29
CA ALA A 95 8.69 0.36 6.26
C ALA A 95 9.35 0.44 7.66
N ASP A 96 8.57 0.55 8.73
CA ASP A 96 9.01 0.77 10.11
C ASP A 96 9.27 -0.52 10.92
N LEU A 97 9.27 -1.69 10.24
CA LEU A 97 9.42 -3.02 10.85
C LEU A 97 8.31 -3.38 11.87
N SER A 98 7.18 -2.69 11.84
CA SER A 98 6.00 -3.12 12.62
C SER A 98 5.40 -4.43 12.10
N HIS A 99 5.59 -4.70 10.80
CA HIS A 99 5.26 -5.97 10.17
C HIS A 99 6.53 -6.80 9.98
N ASP A 100 6.48 -8.07 10.37
CA ASP A 100 7.59 -8.98 10.13
C ASP A 100 7.65 -9.34 8.63
N PRO A 101 8.77 -9.07 7.92
CA PRO A 101 8.94 -9.49 6.53
C PRO A 101 8.75 -11.00 6.31
N GLN A 102 8.97 -11.84 7.32
CA GLN A 102 8.74 -13.29 7.26
C GLN A 102 7.26 -13.67 7.14
N ASP A 103 6.34 -12.75 7.36
CA ASP A 103 4.92 -12.99 7.08
C ASP A 103 4.59 -12.94 5.57
N VAL A 104 5.43 -12.32 4.74
CA VAL A 104 5.23 -12.21 3.29
C VAL A 104 5.10 -13.58 2.61
N PRO A 105 5.99 -14.55 2.80
CA PRO A 105 5.84 -15.90 2.23
C PRO A 105 4.53 -16.59 2.66
N ARG A 106 4.10 -16.39 3.92
CA ARG A 106 2.85 -16.97 4.45
C ARG A 106 1.62 -16.40 3.75
N LEU A 107 1.60 -15.08 3.52
CA LEU A 107 0.54 -14.40 2.78
C LEU A 107 0.48 -14.89 1.33
N LEU A 108 1.63 -15.02 0.67
CA LEU A 108 1.71 -15.54 -0.70
C LEU A 108 1.26 -16.99 -0.80
N ALA A 109 1.61 -17.83 0.19
CA ALA A 109 1.14 -19.20 0.26
C ALA A 109 -0.39 -19.28 0.40
N ALA A 110 -1.02 -18.35 1.12
CA ALA A 110 -2.48 -18.27 1.18
C ALA A 110 -3.11 -17.94 -0.18
N LEU A 111 -2.47 -17.08 -1.00
CA LEU A 111 -2.91 -16.83 -2.38
C LEU A 111 -2.73 -18.07 -3.26
N ASP A 112 -1.65 -18.83 -3.05
CA ASP A 112 -1.43 -20.11 -3.76
C ASP A 112 -2.45 -21.17 -3.39
N ALA A 113 -2.93 -21.13 -2.14
CA ALA A 113 -3.99 -22.01 -1.63
C ALA A 113 -5.42 -21.57 -2.04
N GLY A 114 -5.55 -20.57 -2.93
CA GLY A 114 -6.82 -20.16 -3.51
C GLY A 114 -7.44 -18.88 -2.94
N ALA A 115 -6.81 -18.19 -1.98
CA ALA A 115 -7.27 -16.86 -1.60
C ALA A 115 -6.98 -15.84 -2.71
N ASP A 116 -7.86 -14.87 -2.88
CA ASP A 116 -7.64 -13.74 -3.78
C ASP A 116 -6.96 -12.57 -3.03
N VAL A 117 -7.27 -12.45 -1.74
CA VAL A 117 -6.70 -11.47 -0.81
C VAL A 117 -6.29 -12.16 0.47
N ALA A 118 -5.04 -12.01 0.88
CA ALA A 118 -4.54 -12.44 2.18
C ALA A 118 -4.22 -11.20 3.03
N VAL A 119 -4.72 -11.15 4.26
CA VAL A 119 -4.60 -10.02 5.18
C VAL A 119 -3.85 -10.47 6.43
N GLY A 120 -2.76 -9.77 6.77
CA GLY A 120 -2.10 -9.94 8.05
C GLY A 120 -2.94 -9.33 9.17
N SER A 121 -3.50 -10.14 10.05
CA SER A 121 -4.47 -9.71 11.06
C SER A 121 -3.93 -9.85 12.48
N ARG A 122 -4.04 -8.75 13.24
CA ARG A 122 -3.77 -8.71 14.68
C ARG A 122 -4.94 -9.23 15.50
N PHE A 123 -6.12 -9.35 14.89
CA PHE A 123 -7.40 -9.58 15.55
C PHE A 123 -8.04 -10.93 15.23
N CYS A 124 -7.52 -11.66 14.25
CA CYS A 124 -7.93 -13.05 14.04
C CYS A 124 -7.31 -13.98 15.12
N PRO A 125 -7.83 -15.20 15.31
CA PRO A 125 -7.26 -16.15 16.26
C PRO A 125 -5.76 -16.35 16.06
N GLY A 126 -4.96 -16.15 17.12
CA GLY A 126 -3.49 -16.21 17.09
C GLY A 126 -2.79 -14.89 16.76
N GLY A 127 -3.52 -13.87 16.30
CA GLY A 127 -2.96 -12.53 16.04
C GLY A 127 -2.55 -11.82 17.32
N ARG A 128 -1.49 -11.01 17.26
CA ARG A 128 -0.92 -10.29 18.41
C ARG A 128 -0.51 -8.88 18.06
N THR A 129 -0.42 -8.01 19.07
CA THR A 129 0.12 -6.66 18.96
C THR A 129 0.84 -6.27 20.24
N ASP A 130 1.95 -5.55 20.11
CA ASP A 130 2.69 -5.00 21.24
C ASP A 130 2.01 -3.74 21.84
N TYR A 131 0.96 -3.24 21.19
CA TYR A 131 0.20 -2.11 21.73
C TYR A 131 -0.34 -2.43 23.13
N ARG A 132 -0.15 -1.50 24.08
CA ARG A 132 -0.59 -1.62 25.47
C ARG A 132 -1.59 -0.52 25.83
N GLY A 133 -2.32 -0.72 26.92
CA GLY A 133 -3.22 0.26 27.51
C GLY A 133 -4.24 0.83 26.51
N TRP A 134 -4.37 2.16 26.52
CA TRP A 134 -5.34 2.88 25.72
C TRP A 134 -5.22 2.67 24.20
N ARG A 135 -4.00 2.55 23.68
CA ARG A 135 -3.77 2.28 22.24
C ARG A 135 -4.36 0.95 21.80
N ARG A 136 -4.16 -0.10 22.62
CA ARG A 136 -4.73 -1.42 22.35
C ARG A 136 -6.25 -1.37 22.39
N PHE A 137 -6.82 -0.74 23.41
CA PHE A 137 -8.27 -0.57 23.56
C PHE A 137 -8.86 0.17 22.35
N LEU A 138 -8.30 1.31 21.97
CA LEU A 138 -8.77 2.10 20.84
C LEU A 138 -8.71 1.31 19.52
N SER A 139 -7.61 0.61 19.28
CA SER A 139 -7.42 -0.20 18.07
C SER A 139 -8.42 -1.35 18.00
N HIS A 140 -8.65 -2.06 19.11
CA HIS A 140 -9.65 -3.13 19.17
C HIS A 140 -11.07 -2.61 18.96
N THR A 141 -11.43 -1.55 19.65
CA THR A 141 -12.77 -0.97 19.58
C THR A 141 -13.06 -0.45 18.18
N ALA A 142 -12.10 0.23 17.53
CA ALA A 142 -12.26 0.75 16.18
C ALA A 142 -12.49 -0.39 15.16
N ASN A 143 -11.73 -1.50 15.25
CA ASN A 143 -11.92 -2.65 14.36
C ASN A 143 -13.21 -3.41 14.66
N LEU A 144 -13.61 -3.53 15.93
CA LEU A 144 -14.89 -4.14 16.29
C LEU A 144 -16.08 -3.34 15.75
N ILE A 145 -16.06 -2.01 15.90
CA ILE A 145 -17.09 -1.13 15.36
C ILE A 145 -17.14 -1.25 13.84
N ALA A 146 -15.98 -1.19 13.16
CA ALA A 146 -15.91 -1.35 11.72
C ALA A 146 -16.51 -2.70 11.27
N ARG A 147 -16.17 -3.80 11.95
CA ARG A 147 -16.72 -5.13 11.67
C ARG A 147 -18.24 -5.18 11.82
N LEU A 148 -18.79 -4.62 12.91
CA LEU A 148 -20.22 -4.63 13.18
C LEU A 148 -20.99 -3.76 12.18
N VAL A 149 -20.47 -2.58 11.84
CA VAL A 149 -21.09 -1.62 10.95
C VAL A 149 -21.02 -2.07 9.49
N LEU A 150 -19.84 -2.53 9.04
CA LEU A 150 -19.61 -2.91 7.66
C LEU A 150 -20.08 -4.34 7.35
N ARG A 151 -20.23 -5.17 8.38
CA ARG A 151 -20.67 -6.59 8.28
C ARG A 151 -19.81 -7.41 7.33
N LEU A 152 -18.49 -7.13 7.30
CA LEU A 152 -17.55 -7.85 6.47
C LEU A 152 -17.00 -9.09 7.18
N PRO A 153 -16.63 -10.14 6.42
CA PRO A 153 -16.05 -11.37 6.96
C PRO A 153 -14.57 -11.23 7.32
N VAL A 154 -14.15 -10.04 7.79
CA VAL A 154 -12.79 -9.74 8.19
C VAL A 154 -12.76 -9.09 9.56
N THR A 155 -11.70 -9.35 10.33
CA THR A 155 -11.49 -8.78 11.66
C THR A 155 -10.52 -7.60 11.64
N GLU A 156 -9.66 -7.50 10.62
CA GLU A 156 -8.64 -6.47 10.47
C GLU A 156 -8.96 -5.53 9.29
N HIS A 157 -9.24 -4.26 9.62
CA HIS A 157 -9.60 -3.25 8.62
C HIS A 157 -8.49 -2.22 8.35
N THR A 158 -7.49 -2.12 9.23
CA THR A 158 -6.56 -1.00 9.26
C THR A 158 -5.11 -1.35 8.94
N THR A 159 -4.79 -2.63 8.78
CA THR A 159 -3.43 -3.06 8.42
C THR A 159 -3.08 -2.69 6.98
N SER A 160 -1.83 -2.32 6.76
CA SER A 160 -1.22 -2.22 5.42
C SER A 160 -0.72 -3.58 4.91
N LEU A 161 -0.45 -4.57 5.79
CA LEU A 161 0.09 -5.86 5.41
C LEU A 161 -0.95 -6.72 4.72
N ARG A 162 -0.89 -6.76 3.40
CA ARG A 162 -1.81 -7.51 2.54
C ARG A 162 -1.09 -8.08 1.34
N ALA A 163 -1.46 -9.28 0.93
CA ALA A 163 -1.11 -9.81 -0.38
C ALA A 163 -2.37 -9.96 -1.23
N VAL A 164 -2.32 -9.54 -2.49
CA VAL A 164 -3.49 -9.49 -3.36
C VAL A 164 -3.14 -10.00 -4.75
N ARG A 165 -4.03 -10.79 -5.32
CA ARG A 165 -4.01 -11.19 -6.73
C ARG A 165 -4.64 -10.09 -7.57
N LEU A 166 -3.82 -9.44 -8.41
CA LEU A 166 -4.27 -8.29 -9.20
C LEU A 166 -5.26 -8.67 -10.31
N ASP A 167 -5.19 -9.91 -10.79
CA ASP A 167 -6.15 -10.46 -11.77
C ASP A 167 -7.57 -10.66 -11.20
N ARG A 168 -7.71 -10.67 -9.87
CA ARG A 168 -8.97 -10.86 -9.15
C ARG A 168 -9.60 -9.57 -8.63
N VAL A 169 -8.91 -8.45 -8.81
CA VAL A 169 -9.36 -7.13 -8.35
C VAL A 169 -9.61 -6.23 -9.54
N PRO A 170 -10.81 -5.67 -9.69
CA PRO A 170 -11.11 -4.73 -10.78
C PRO A 170 -10.09 -3.58 -10.81
N PRO A 171 -9.56 -3.24 -12.00
CA PRO A 171 -8.71 -2.06 -12.16
C PRO A 171 -9.43 -0.80 -11.69
N GLY A 172 -8.71 0.08 -10.98
CA GLY A 172 -9.27 1.33 -10.45
C GLY A 172 -9.95 1.20 -9.09
N LEU A 173 -10.22 -0.02 -8.57
CA LEU A 173 -10.92 -0.20 -7.29
C LEU A 173 -10.18 0.43 -6.12
N VAL A 174 -8.87 0.20 -6.02
CA VAL A 174 -8.00 0.75 -4.98
C VAL A 174 -7.43 2.10 -5.41
N GLU A 175 -7.06 2.21 -6.66
CA GLU A 175 -6.43 3.39 -7.25
C GLU A 175 -7.34 4.63 -7.19
N SER A 176 -8.66 4.44 -7.17
CA SER A 176 -9.65 5.52 -7.05
C SER A 176 -9.95 5.95 -5.60
N VAL A 177 -9.39 5.27 -4.59
CA VAL A 177 -9.66 5.61 -3.18
C VAL A 177 -9.00 6.92 -2.81
N ASN A 178 -9.79 7.99 -2.70
CA ASN A 178 -9.29 9.31 -2.27
C ASN A 178 -9.42 9.47 -0.75
N ALA A 179 -8.53 8.79 -0.02
CA ALA A 179 -8.44 8.87 1.43
C ALA A 179 -6.99 8.71 1.88
N ASN A 180 -6.67 9.16 3.08
CA ASN A 180 -5.36 9.05 3.69
C ASN A 180 -5.43 8.36 5.06
N GLY A 181 -4.28 7.91 5.57
CA GLY A 181 -4.17 7.26 6.86
C GLY A 181 -4.98 5.95 6.94
N TYR A 182 -5.49 5.64 8.11
CA TYR A 182 -6.24 4.41 8.37
C TYR A 182 -7.54 4.29 7.57
N SER A 183 -8.16 5.42 7.22
CA SER A 183 -9.37 5.44 6.39
C SER A 183 -9.13 4.82 5.01
N PHE A 184 -7.94 5.00 4.44
CA PHE A 184 -7.57 4.39 3.17
C PHE A 184 -7.68 2.87 3.24
N PHE A 185 -7.05 2.25 4.24
CA PHE A 185 -7.03 0.79 4.38
C PHE A 185 -8.40 0.21 4.63
N MET A 186 -9.21 0.90 5.45
CA MET A 186 -10.60 0.51 5.73
C MET A 186 -11.46 0.57 4.47
N ILE A 187 -11.35 1.63 3.68
CA ILE A 187 -12.10 1.77 2.42
C ILE A 187 -11.67 0.69 1.43
N CYS A 188 -10.36 0.47 1.28
CA CYS A 188 -9.83 -0.54 0.37
C CYS A 188 -10.36 -1.94 0.71
N ILE A 189 -10.24 -2.39 1.97
CA ILE A 189 -10.71 -3.74 2.33
C ILE A 189 -12.22 -3.87 2.21
N THR A 190 -12.98 -2.80 2.48
CA THR A 190 -14.43 -2.79 2.32
C THR A 190 -14.82 -2.93 0.85
N ARG A 191 -14.21 -2.16 -0.04
CA ARG A 191 -14.45 -2.26 -1.48
C ARG A 191 -14.05 -3.62 -2.02
N LEU A 192 -12.84 -4.09 -1.67
CA LEU A 192 -12.40 -5.43 -2.03
C LEU A 192 -13.41 -6.50 -1.59
N ALA A 193 -13.83 -6.50 -0.33
CA ALA A 193 -14.75 -7.51 0.20
C ALA A 193 -16.13 -7.48 -0.49
N ARG A 194 -16.59 -6.33 -0.95
CA ARG A 194 -17.88 -6.19 -1.66
C ARG A 194 -17.86 -6.75 -3.08
N GLU A 195 -16.69 -6.87 -3.71
CA GLU A 195 -16.53 -7.52 -5.01
C GLU A 195 -16.57 -9.05 -4.93
N GLY A 196 -16.64 -9.62 -3.73
CA GLY A 196 -16.79 -11.05 -3.50
C GLY A 196 -15.53 -11.91 -3.62
N PRO A 197 -14.29 -11.36 -3.49
CA PRO A 197 -13.09 -12.18 -3.52
C PRO A 197 -13.01 -13.08 -2.28
N ILE A 198 -12.25 -14.16 -2.41
CA ILE A 198 -11.92 -15.04 -1.28
C ILE A 198 -10.85 -14.35 -0.44
N ILE A 199 -11.28 -13.81 0.73
CA ILE A 199 -10.37 -13.16 1.67
C ILE A 199 -9.97 -14.13 2.77
N LYS A 200 -8.66 -14.24 3.03
CA LYS A 200 -8.12 -15.04 4.12
C LYS A 200 -7.31 -14.16 5.07
N GLU A 201 -7.63 -14.20 6.35
CA GLU A 201 -6.82 -13.56 7.39
C GLU A 201 -5.79 -14.55 7.95
N LEU A 202 -4.56 -14.05 8.14
CA LEU A 202 -3.49 -14.81 8.78
C LEU A 202 -3.05 -14.09 10.04
N PRO A 203 -2.86 -14.81 11.16
CA PRO A 203 -2.38 -14.20 12.38
C PRO A 203 -0.96 -13.68 12.21
N ILE A 204 -0.76 -12.43 12.59
CA ILE A 204 0.56 -11.79 12.64
C ILE A 204 0.85 -11.27 14.04
N HIS A 205 2.12 -11.06 14.33
CA HIS A 205 2.56 -10.29 15.47
C HIS A 205 2.95 -8.88 15.00
N PHE A 206 2.15 -7.89 15.35
CA PHE A 206 2.43 -6.50 15.03
C PHE A 206 3.28 -5.88 16.13
N HIS A 207 4.50 -5.52 15.79
CA HIS A 207 5.46 -4.92 16.70
C HIS A 207 5.20 -3.43 16.90
N ASP A 208 5.47 -2.91 18.11
CA ASP A 208 5.50 -1.46 18.27
C ASP A 208 6.75 -0.90 17.55
N ARG A 209 6.64 0.27 16.96
CA ARG A 209 7.73 0.89 16.19
C ARG A 209 9.02 0.92 17.00
N GLN A 210 10.10 0.43 16.43
CA GLN A 210 11.40 0.43 17.09
C GLN A 210 11.97 1.85 17.22
N ARG A 211 11.60 2.78 16.32
CA ARG A 211 12.04 4.19 16.33
C ARG A 211 10.93 5.10 15.77
N GLY A 212 10.90 6.36 16.28
CA GLY A 212 9.95 7.39 15.86
C GLY A 212 8.65 7.43 16.68
N SER A 213 8.03 8.60 16.77
CA SER A 213 6.74 8.79 17.44
C SER A 213 5.60 8.63 16.44
N SER A 214 4.53 7.94 16.82
CA SER A 214 3.30 7.89 16.01
C SER A 214 2.73 9.32 15.88
N LYS A 215 2.80 9.87 14.68
CA LYS A 215 2.26 11.20 14.35
C LYS A 215 0.78 11.09 13.94
N MET A 216 -0.04 10.42 14.77
CA MET A 216 -1.47 10.34 14.48
C MET A 216 -2.12 11.70 14.82
N PRO A 217 -2.58 12.49 13.85
CA PRO A 217 -3.27 13.73 14.14
C PRO A 217 -4.63 13.40 14.79
N ARG A 218 -5.09 14.24 15.73
CA ARG A 218 -6.42 14.08 16.37
C ARG A 218 -7.55 14.03 15.35
N THR A 219 -7.37 14.64 14.19
CA THR A 219 -8.29 14.61 13.04
C THR A 219 -8.42 13.22 12.38
N ALA A 220 -7.44 12.35 12.53
CA ALA A 220 -7.48 11.01 11.92
C ALA A 220 -8.61 10.13 12.47
N VAL A 221 -8.93 10.26 13.76
CA VAL A 221 -10.04 9.53 14.39
C VAL A 221 -11.38 10.02 13.83
N ALA A 222 -11.57 11.33 13.75
CA ALA A 222 -12.80 11.92 13.16
C ALA A 222 -12.96 11.52 11.69
N GLN A 223 -11.88 11.54 10.91
CA GLN A 223 -11.89 11.10 9.51
C GLN A 223 -12.22 9.60 9.38
N ALA A 224 -11.73 8.75 10.28
CA ALA A 224 -12.07 7.33 10.30
C ALA A 224 -13.55 7.09 10.58
N ILE A 225 -14.14 7.82 11.54
CA ILE A 225 -15.57 7.73 11.86
C ILE A 225 -16.43 8.19 10.67
N LEU A 226 -16.09 9.33 10.07
CA LEU A 226 -16.80 9.84 8.88
C LEU A 226 -16.72 8.87 7.69
N SER A 227 -15.54 8.29 7.48
CA SER A 227 -15.35 7.29 6.43
C SER A 227 -16.14 6.02 6.70
N LEU A 228 -16.22 5.57 7.95
CA LEU A 228 -17.02 4.42 8.37
C LEU A 228 -18.50 4.68 8.13
N ALA A 229 -19.01 5.86 8.51
CA ALA A 229 -20.41 6.24 8.28
C ALA A 229 -20.75 6.30 6.77
N ARG A 230 -19.85 6.88 5.96
CA ARG A 230 -20.02 6.90 4.50
C ARG A 230 -20.07 5.49 3.92
N LEU A 231 -19.13 4.63 4.28
CA LEU A 231 -19.07 3.24 3.82
C LEU A 231 -20.32 2.44 4.23
N ALA A 232 -20.86 2.69 5.42
CA ALA A 232 -22.08 2.04 5.89
C ALA A 232 -23.31 2.44 5.05
N LEU A 233 -23.34 3.68 4.55
CA LEU A 233 -24.42 4.22 3.72
C LEU A 233 -24.23 3.91 2.22
N GLU A 234 -23.00 3.64 1.78
CA GLU A 234 -22.74 3.21 0.40
C GLU A 234 -23.37 1.83 0.13
N ARG A 235 -24.47 1.79 -0.61
CA ARG A 235 -25.14 0.55 -1.01
C ARG A 235 -24.41 -0.21 -2.13
N ARG A 236 -23.63 0.48 -2.95
CA ARG A 236 -22.69 -0.06 -3.96
C ARG A 236 -21.43 0.77 -3.95
N PRO A 237 -20.23 0.17 -4.18
CA PRO A 237 -19.05 0.96 -4.46
C PRO A 237 -19.35 1.87 -5.66
N ALA A 238 -18.89 3.12 -5.61
CA ALA A 238 -18.85 3.95 -6.80
C ALA A 238 -18.20 3.12 -7.91
N GLU A 239 -18.76 3.17 -9.12
CA GLU A 239 -18.16 2.47 -10.26
C GLU A 239 -16.65 2.73 -10.25
N PRO A 240 -15.80 1.67 -10.35
CA PRO A 240 -14.38 1.89 -10.43
C PRO A 240 -14.17 2.90 -11.54
N LEU A 241 -13.49 4.00 -11.22
CA LEU A 241 -13.07 4.93 -12.27
C LEU A 241 -12.34 4.06 -13.28
N GLY A 242 -13.02 3.77 -14.40
CA GLY A 242 -12.42 2.97 -15.45
C GLY A 242 -11.05 3.56 -15.69
N ILE A 243 -10.02 2.72 -15.80
CA ILE A 243 -8.72 3.21 -16.25
C ILE A 243 -9.06 3.89 -17.55
N PRO A 244 -9.00 5.22 -17.70
CA PRO A 244 -9.36 5.85 -18.92
C PRO A 244 -8.51 5.20 -20.01
N GLN A 245 -9.14 4.46 -20.91
CA GLN A 245 -8.52 4.05 -22.16
C GLN A 245 -8.45 5.33 -23.01
N GLY A 246 -7.77 6.35 -22.46
CA GLY A 246 -7.67 7.65 -23.06
C GLY A 246 -6.29 7.82 -23.66
N SER A 247 -6.25 8.43 -24.79
CA SER A 247 -5.13 8.90 -25.59
C SER A 247 -3.77 8.73 -24.91
N GLU A 248 -2.92 7.88 -25.49
CA GLU A 248 -1.51 7.81 -25.14
C GLU A 248 -0.92 9.21 -25.22
N ARG A 249 -0.60 9.77 -24.06
CA ARG A 249 0.15 11.02 -23.98
C ARG A 249 1.61 10.67 -23.90
N GLN A 250 2.43 11.44 -24.57
CA GLN A 250 3.88 11.31 -24.48
C GLN A 250 4.40 12.13 -23.32
N CYS A 251 5.31 11.55 -22.54
CA CYS A 251 5.98 12.26 -21.47
C CYS A 251 6.81 13.41 -22.02
N PRO A 252 6.61 14.66 -21.59
CA PRO A 252 7.39 15.80 -22.08
C PRO A 252 8.87 15.69 -21.76
N ALA A 253 9.28 14.88 -20.78
CA ALA A 253 10.67 14.74 -20.38
C ALA A 253 11.41 13.59 -21.11
N CYS A 254 10.74 12.47 -21.49
CA CYS A 254 11.39 11.32 -22.10
C CYS A 254 10.70 10.81 -23.37
N GLY A 255 9.61 11.43 -23.81
CA GLY A 255 8.87 11.02 -25.02
C GLY A 255 8.11 9.69 -24.89
N ALA A 256 8.26 8.95 -23.79
CA ALA A 256 7.61 7.66 -23.61
C ALA A 256 6.09 7.81 -23.51
N PRO A 257 5.32 6.89 -24.12
CA PRO A 257 3.88 6.87 -23.91
C PRO A 257 3.56 6.59 -22.44
N TYR A 258 2.73 7.42 -21.82
CA TYR A 258 2.29 7.20 -20.46
C TYR A 258 0.78 7.30 -20.32
N ARG A 259 0.23 6.46 -19.46
CA ARG A 259 -1.18 6.53 -19.05
C ARG A 259 -1.22 7.21 -17.70
N THR A 260 -1.87 8.36 -17.65
CA THR A 260 -1.95 9.17 -16.42
C THR A 260 -3.02 8.68 -15.48
N PHE A 261 -2.62 8.43 -14.23
CA PHE A 261 -3.52 8.31 -13.09
C PHE A 261 -2.93 9.00 -11.88
N VAL A 262 -3.17 10.29 -11.80
CA VAL A 262 -2.91 11.06 -10.60
C VAL A 262 -4.04 12.05 -10.46
N ALA A 263 -4.31 12.51 -9.22
CA ALA A 263 -5.32 13.51 -8.95
C ALA A 263 -5.21 14.68 -9.96
N PRO A 264 -6.32 15.35 -10.28
CA PRO A 264 -6.33 16.46 -11.23
C PRO A 264 -5.14 17.41 -10.97
N GLY A 265 -4.27 17.61 -11.96
CA GLY A 265 -3.11 18.49 -11.88
C GLY A 265 -1.73 17.84 -11.72
N GLN A 266 -1.63 16.53 -11.53
CA GLN A 266 -0.32 15.85 -11.42
C GLN A 266 -0.14 14.81 -12.52
N LEU A 267 0.76 15.08 -13.45
CA LEU A 267 1.18 14.17 -14.52
C LEU A 267 2.47 13.45 -14.10
N LEU A 268 2.41 12.16 -13.86
CA LEU A 268 3.58 11.35 -13.49
C LEU A 268 3.87 10.31 -14.58
N CYS A 269 5.04 10.44 -15.22
CA CYS A 269 5.56 9.41 -16.12
C CYS A 269 6.27 8.32 -15.31
N LEU A 270 5.73 7.10 -15.29
CA LEU A 270 6.31 5.98 -14.57
C LEU A 270 7.73 5.64 -15.03
N GLN A 271 8.06 5.87 -16.32
CA GLN A 271 9.39 5.59 -16.86
C GLN A 271 10.43 6.60 -16.37
N CYS A 272 10.10 7.89 -16.34
CA CYS A 272 10.98 8.92 -15.77
C CYS A 272 11.18 8.76 -14.26
N MET A 273 10.19 8.24 -13.55
CA MET A 273 10.28 7.96 -12.12
C MET A 273 11.27 6.84 -11.80
N GLY A 274 11.31 5.78 -12.61
CA GLY A 274 12.25 4.65 -12.45
C GLY A 274 13.72 5.02 -12.74
N THR A 275 13.97 6.08 -13.53
CA THR A 275 15.33 6.52 -13.92
C THR A 275 15.87 7.67 -13.07
N GLY A 276 15.13 8.13 -12.06
CA GLY A 276 15.56 9.26 -11.21
C GLY A 276 15.49 10.63 -11.89
N ASN A 277 15.02 10.70 -13.12
CA ASN A 277 14.89 11.94 -13.88
C ASN A 277 13.50 12.55 -13.63
N SER A 278 13.32 13.20 -12.48
CA SER A 278 12.09 13.89 -12.10
C SER A 278 11.96 15.19 -12.90
N GLY A 279 11.52 15.08 -14.15
CA GLY A 279 11.07 16.24 -14.92
C GLY A 279 9.72 16.74 -14.41
N PHE A 280 9.68 17.26 -13.18
CA PHE A 280 8.55 18.05 -12.70
C PHE A 280 8.58 19.43 -13.36
N LYS A 281 7.66 19.72 -14.25
CA LYS A 281 7.25 21.08 -14.55
C LYS A 281 5.91 21.33 -13.88
N ASP A 282 5.90 22.19 -12.88
CA ASP A 282 4.68 22.82 -12.42
C ASP A 282 3.99 23.50 -13.61
N GLN A 283 2.81 23.01 -13.98
CA GLN A 283 1.95 23.73 -14.90
C GLN A 283 1.01 24.63 -14.08
N ASN A 284 1.57 25.59 -13.40
CA ASN A 284 0.91 26.80 -12.93
C ASN A 284 1.80 27.99 -13.35
N GLU A 285 1.84 28.26 -14.65
CA GLU A 285 2.10 29.57 -15.24
C GLU A 285 1.13 29.76 -16.41
#